data_c0873772ad4363c9c4f52ef478ab5c77
#
_entry.id   c0873772ad4363c9c4f52ef478ab5c77
#
_cell.length_a   1.000
_cell.length_b   1.000
_cell.length_c   1.000
_cell.angle_alpha   90.00
_cell.angle_beta   90.00
_cell.angle_gamma   90.00
#
_symmetry.space_group_name_H-M   'P 1'
#
loop_
_entity.id
_entity.type
_entity.pdbx_description
1 polymer ?
#
loop_
_entity_poly.entity_id
_entity_poly.type
_entity_poly.pdbx_seq_one_letter_code
_entity_poly.pdbx_strand_id
1 'polypeptide(L)'
;MNKEVFLYWTGPKYSLIHLLHDVIKVQATKQDFKATFLNDDNLKDYINIQELPECFNNLKPAHKADVIRVFVLEKYGGIWLDSDTIVTPSFNKLFEEKGFFVLEDNSVLWNGVFGTQAHSPLMVEWKRRIENTLKRRKEKIGWTQLGNTMLENIKDNKPSLFDYYTILKGLDTVYPVNWDKAPEEFLHKDYIHYSNLTRDYQPFIVLVNSVYKELQDKSYQEILKLRVPLVYFLFNSL
;
A
#
# COMPACT_ATOMS: atom_id res chain seq x y z
N MET A 1 -16.11 3.97 -4.69
CA MET A 1 -15.34 4.62 -3.57
C MET A 1 -15.01 6.06 -3.93
N ASN A 2 -14.51 6.87 -2.95
CA ASN A 2 -13.89 8.16 -3.25
C ASN A 2 -12.69 7.96 -4.19
N LYS A 3 -12.55 8.78 -5.22
CA LYS A 3 -11.42 8.73 -6.18
C LYS A 3 -10.19 9.42 -5.61
N GLU A 4 -9.78 9.01 -4.43
CA GLU A 4 -8.57 9.49 -3.77
C GLU A 4 -7.71 8.32 -3.31
N VAL A 5 -6.41 8.43 -3.55
CA VAL A 5 -5.38 7.48 -3.15
C VAL A 5 -4.53 8.13 -2.09
N PHE A 6 -4.31 7.44 -0.99
CA PHE A 6 -3.47 7.88 0.11
C PHE A 6 -2.23 7.00 0.24
N LEU A 7 -1.08 7.65 0.42
CA LEU A 7 0.21 7.02 0.68
C LEU A 7 0.85 7.74 1.87
N TYR A 8 1.71 7.05 2.59
CA TYR A 8 2.50 7.66 3.65
C TYR A 8 3.96 7.26 3.55
N TRP A 9 4.83 8.24 3.71
CA TRP A 9 6.28 8.02 3.81
C TRP A 9 6.89 8.94 4.86
N THR A 10 7.76 8.38 5.70
CA THR A 10 8.57 9.13 6.66
C THR A 10 10.04 8.71 6.53
N GLY A 11 10.94 9.65 6.79
CA GLY A 11 12.38 9.47 6.63
C GLY A 11 12.91 9.80 5.23
N PRO A 12 14.17 9.47 4.94
CA PRO A 12 14.80 9.78 3.64
C PRO A 12 14.07 9.06 2.50
N LYS A 13 13.81 9.79 1.41
CA LYS A 13 13.28 9.19 0.18
C LYS A 13 14.44 8.80 -0.73
N TYR A 14 14.55 7.53 -1.03
CA TYR A 14 15.45 7.01 -2.05
C TYR A 14 14.91 7.32 -3.44
N SER A 15 15.80 7.33 -4.45
CA SER A 15 15.42 7.62 -5.84
C SER A 15 14.31 6.71 -6.36
N LEU A 16 14.30 5.43 -5.97
CA LEU A 16 13.21 4.52 -6.33
C LEU A 16 11.86 5.00 -5.81
N ILE A 17 11.77 5.44 -4.54
CA ILE A 17 10.52 5.93 -3.96
C ILE A 17 10.06 7.22 -4.65
N HIS A 18 10.99 8.10 -5.05
CA HIS A 18 10.65 9.27 -5.86
C HIS A 18 10.07 8.88 -7.21
N LEU A 19 10.69 7.91 -7.92
CA LEU A 19 10.20 7.38 -9.19
C LEU A 19 8.78 6.83 -9.07
N LEU A 20 8.53 6.02 -8.04
CA LEU A 20 7.21 5.43 -7.79
C LEU A 20 6.15 6.49 -7.51
N HIS A 21 6.50 7.50 -6.70
CA HIS A 21 5.60 8.63 -6.46
C HIS A 21 5.32 9.44 -7.73
N ASP A 22 6.29 9.58 -8.64
CA ASP A 22 6.10 10.29 -9.91
C ASP A 22 5.21 9.47 -10.86
N VAL A 23 5.36 8.15 -10.93
CA VAL A 23 4.43 7.25 -11.62
C VAL A 23 3.01 7.44 -11.10
N ILE A 24 2.81 7.43 -9.78
CA ILE A 24 1.48 7.61 -9.18
C ILE A 24 0.89 8.97 -9.54
N LYS A 25 1.66 10.07 -9.54
CA LYS A 25 1.19 11.40 -9.95
C LYS A 25 0.76 11.42 -11.41
N VAL A 26 1.56 10.82 -12.30
CA VAL A 26 1.22 10.72 -13.73
C VAL A 26 -0.06 9.92 -13.92
N GLN A 27 -0.18 8.77 -13.29
CA GLN A 27 -1.37 7.93 -13.37
C GLN A 27 -2.59 8.61 -12.73
N ALA A 28 -2.42 9.37 -11.65
CA ALA A 28 -3.49 10.16 -11.05
C ALA A 28 -4.09 11.16 -12.07
N THR A 29 -3.21 11.84 -12.81
CA THR A 29 -3.64 12.77 -13.85
C THR A 29 -4.31 12.04 -15.02
N LYS A 30 -3.71 10.94 -15.50
CA LYS A 30 -4.22 10.19 -16.67
C LYS A 30 -5.55 9.49 -16.40
N GLN A 31 -5.77 9.04 -15.16
CA GLN A 31 -6.93 8.21 -14.79
C GLN A 31 -7.97 8.95 -13.94
N ASP A 32 -7.81 10.27 -13.77
CA ASP A 32 -8.73 11.14 -13.03
C ASP A 32 -9.00 10.68 -11.59
N PHE A 33 -7.92 10.57 -10.80
CA PHE A 33 -8.01 10.41 -9.35
C PHE A 33 -7.04 11.35 -8.62
N LYS A 34 -7.33 11.63 -7.35
CA LYS A 34 -6.45 12.43 -6.50
C LYS A 34 -5.43 11.53 -5.81
N ALA A 35 -4.15 11.90 -5.84
CA ALA A 35 -3.08 11.24 -5.07
C ALA A 35 -2.60 12.14 -3.94
N THR A 36 -2.74 11.69 -2.71
CA THR A 36 -2.37 12.40 -1.50
C THR A 36 -1.17 11.73 -0.82
N PHE A 37 -0.04 12.43 -0.83
CA PHE A 37 1.22 11.95 -0.25
C PHE A 37 1.37 12.49 1.18
N LEU A 38 1.08 11.65 2.15
CA LEU A 38 1.17 11.96 3.58
C LEU A 38 2.62 11.80 4.08
N ASN A 39 2.97 12.62 5.06
CA ASN A 39 4.21 12.55 5.81
C ASN A 39 3.98 13.11 7.23
N ASP A 40 4.99 13.08 8.09
CA ASP A 40 4.87 13.57 9.46
C ASP A 40 4.52 15.08 9.53
N ASP A 41 4.90 15.88 8.53
CA ASP A 41 4.68 17.35 8.54
C ASP A 41 3.24 17.73 8.17
N ASN A 42 2.62 17.03 7.18
CA ASN A 42 1.29 17.33 6.67
C ASN A 42 0.17 16.46 7.26
N LEU A 43 0.51 15.47 8.07
CA LEU A 43 -0.48 14.53 8.65
C LEU A 43 -1.57 15.25 9.44
N LYS A 44 -1.24 16.35 10.12
CA LYS A 44 -2.16 17.20 10.88
C LYS A 44 -3.30 17.80 10.05
N ASP A 45 -3.11 17.93 8.74
CA ASP A 45 -4.10 18.50 7.83
C ASP A 45 -5.21 17.47 7.49
N TYR A 46 -4.93 16.19 7.73
CA TYR A 46 -5.83 15.06 7.42
C TYR A 46 -6.40 14.39 8.66
N ILE A 47 -5.58 14.23 9.71
CA ILE A 47 -5.97 13.59 10.97
C ILE A 47 -5.86 14.61 12.09
N ASN A 48 -6.87 14.67 12.96
CA ASN A 48 -6.72 15.39 14.21
C ASN A 48 -5.67 14.67 15.06
N ILE A 49 -4.55 15.33 15.31
CA ILE A 49 -3.42 14.76 16.06
C ILE A 49 -3.83 14.31 17.47
N GLN A 50 -4.84 14.94 18.06
CA GLN A 50 -5.36 14.55 19.39
C GLN A 50 -6.11 13.20 19.38
N GLU A 51 -6.54 12.72 18.21
CA GLU A 51 -7.16 11.40 18.06
C GLU A 51 -6.10 10.28 17.94
N LEU A 52 -4.84 10.63 17.62
CA LEU A 52 -3.78 9.64 17.53
C LEU A 52 -3.41 9.12 18.93
N PRO A 53 -3.05 7.83 19.05
CA PRO A 53 -2.57 7.28 20.31
C PRO A 53 -1.35 8.04 20.84
N GLU A 54 -1.26 8.26 22.15
CA GLU A 54 -0.15 9.01 22.79
C GLU A 54 1.24 8.50 22.39
N CYS A 55 1.38 7.19 22.19
CA CYS A 55 2.64 6.57 21.79
C CYS A 55 2.94 6.67 20.28
N PHE A 56 2.08 7.30 19.48
CA PHE A 56 2.18 7.34 18.01
C PHE A 56 3.56 7.82 17.53
N ASN A 57 4.08 8.89 18.11
CA ASN A 57 5.37 9.46 17.71
C ASN A 57 6.56 8.51 17.94
N ASN A 58 6.43 7.58 18.88
CA ASN A 58 7.44 6.58 19.22
C ASN A 58 7.31 5.29 18.42
N LEU A 59 6.29 5.17 17.56
CA LEU A 59 6.11 4.00 16.71
C LEU A 59 7.18 3.95 15.62
N LYS A 60 7.53 2.73 15.20
CA LYS A 60 8.35 2.54 13.99
C LYS A 60 7.60 3.02 12.75
N PRO A 61 8.30 3.46 11.67
CA PRO A 61 7.65 3.93 10.44
C PRO A 61 6.54 3.02 9.91
N ALA A 62 6.77 1.70 9.88
CA ALA A 62 5.76 0.75 9.42
C ALA A 62 4.51 0.73 10.31
N HIS A 63 4.67 0.80 11.63
CA HIS A 63 3.52 0.87 12.56
C HIS A 63 2.82 2.22 12.48
N LYS A 64 3.54 3.33 12.23
CA LYS A 64 2.90 4.62 11.92
C LYS A 64 2.01 4.51 10.69
N ALA A 65 2.54 3.89 9.61
CA ALA A 65 1.77 3.64 8.39
C ALA A 65 0.51 2.80 8.68
N ASP A 66 0.60 1.75 9.51
CA ASP A 66 -0.56 0.94 9.92
C ASP A 66 -1.64 1.75 10.65
N VAL A 67 -1.25 2.68 11.51
CA VAL A 67 -2.20 3.59 12.17
C VAL A 67 -2.80 4.57 11.17
N ILE A 68 -1.96 5.25 10.39
CA ILE A 68 -2.37 6.31 9.47
C ILE A 68 -3.35 5.78 8.41
N ARG A 69 -3.05 4.62 7.78
CA ARG A 69 -3.94 4.04 6.75
C ARG A 69 -5.35 3.83 7.25
N VAL A 70 -5.49 3.38 8.50
CA VAL A 70 -6.81 3.11 9.10
C VAL A 70 -7.52 4.41 9.46
N PHE A 71 -6.83 5.36 10.06
CA PHE A 71 -7.43 6.64 10.48
C PHE A 71 -7.85 7.49 9.28
N VAL A 72 -7.01 7.55 8.23
CA VAL A 72 -7.31 8.31 7.01
C VAL A 72 -8.45 7.66 6.24
N LEU A 73 -8.39 6.36 5.98
CA LEU A 73 -9.45 5.70 5.20
C LEU A 73 -10.76 5.55 5.98
N GLU A 74 -10.72 5.46 7.31
CA GLU A 74 -11.94 5.54 8.12
C GLU A 74 -12.65 6.88 7.87
N LYS A 75 -11.90 7.98 7.83
CA LYS A 75 -12.45 9.33 7.69
C LYS A 75 -12.85 9.68 6.27
N TYR A 76 -12.03 9.37 5.28
CA TYR A 76 -12.20 9.84 3.89
C TYR A 76 -12.65 8.76 2.92
N GLY A 77 -12.45 7.48 3.24
CA GLY A 77 -12.54 6.41 2.27
C GLY A 77 -11.47 6.53 1.19
N GLY A 78 -11.63 5.82 0.08
CA GLY A 78 -10.67 5.80 -1.02
C GLY A 78 -9.76 4.58 -0.96
N ILE A 79 -8.57 4.68 -1.55
CA ILE A 79 -7.60 3.59 -1.65
C ILE A 79 -6.32 3.95 -0.90
N TRP A 80 -5.82 3.01 -0.10
CA TRP A 80 -4.48 3.05 0.45
C TRP A 80 -3.50 2.34 -0.47
N LEU A 81 -2.34 2.94 -0.69
CA LEU A 81 -1.18 2.31 -1.34
C LEU A 81 0.05 2.44 -0.45
N ASP A 82 0.76 1.35 -0.22
CA ASP A 82 2.12 1.46 0.28
C ASP A 82 3.01 2.16 -0.76
N SER A 83 3.94 2.98 -0.30
CA SER A 83 4.74 3.90 -1.15
C SER A 83 5.68 3.20 -2.15
N ASP A 84 5.84 1.89 -2.05
CA ASP A 84 6.62 1.03 -2.94
C ASP A 84 5.75 0.33 -4.00
N THR A 85 4.66 0.95 -4.40
CA THR A 85 3.69 0.42 -5.35
C THR A 85 3.80 1.11 -6.72
N ILE A 86 3.84 0.33 -7.80
CA ILE A 86 3.65 0.80 -9.18
C ILE A 86 2.16 0.76 -9.50
N VAL A 87 1.59 1.89 -9.93
CA VAL A 87 0.21 1.98 -10.41
C VAL A 87 0.20 1.86 -11.93
N THR A 88 -0.61 0.97 -12.46
CA THR A 88 -0.73 0.72 -13.90
C THR A 88 -1.91 1.49 -14.53
N PRO A 89 -2.02 1.55 -15.87
CA PRO A 89 -3.14 2.21 -16.55
C PRO A 89 -4.54 1.63 -16.25
N SER A 90 -4.65 0.43 -15.68
CA SER A 90 -5.94 -0.18 -15.34
C SER A 90 -6.40 0.05 -13.89
N PHE A 91 -5.66 0.85 -13.13
CA PHE A 91 -5.91 1.07 -11.70
C PHE A 91 -7.27 1.69 -11.38
N ASN A 92 -7.77 2.59 -12.24
CA ASN A 92 -9.02 3.31 -12.02
C ASN A 92 -10.24 2.40 -11.86
N LYS A 93 -10.22 1.19 -12.41
CA LYS A 93 -11.31 0.21 -12.26
C LYS A 93 -11.57 -0.17 -10.80
N LEU A 94 -10.55 -0.07 -9.93
CA LEU A 94 -10.69 -0.35 -8.51
C LEU A 94 -11.63 0.63 -7.80
N PHE A 95 -11.79 1.87 -8.31
CA PHE A 95 -12.72 2.84 -7.73
C PHE A 95 -14.20 2.49 -7.95
N GLU A 96 -14.49 1.58 -8.89
CA GLU A 96 -15.85 1.08 -9.13
C GLU A 96 -16.32 0.15 -8.01
N GLU A 97 -15.39 -0.48 -7.29
CA GLU A 97 -15.68 -1.33 -6.14
C GLU A 97 -16.22 -0.52 -4.94
N LYS A 98 -17.09 -1.13 -4.14
CA LYS A 98 -17.52 -0.56 -2.85
C LYS A 98 -16.39 -0.54 -1.82
N GLY A 99 -15.55 -1.55 -1.87
CA GLY A 99 -14.31 -1.74 -1.13
C GLY A 99 -13.65 -3.01 -1.61
N PHE A 100 -12.35 -3.12 -1.41
CA PHE A 100 -11.60 -4.33 -1.76
C PHE A 100 -10.45 -4.57 -0.78
N PHE A 101 -10.09 -5.82 -0.64
CA PHE A 101 -8.84 -6.28 -0.05
C PHE A 101 -8.11 -7.21 -0.98
N VAL A 102 -6.82 -7.35 -0.79
CA VAL A 102 -5.98 -8.31 -1.50
C VAL A 102 -5.68 -9.48 -0.59
N LEU A 103 -5.81 -10.68 -1.09
CA LEU A 103 -5.49 -11.92 -0.40
C LEU A 103 -4.10 -12.40 -0.84
N GLU A 104 -3.13 -12.31 0.06
CA GLU A 104 -1.78 -12.83 -0.16
C GLU A 104 -1.81 -14.37 -0.07
N ASP A 105 -1.20 -15.05 -1.03
CA ASP A 105 -1.06 -16.52 -1.09
C ASP A 105 -2.34 -17.30 -0.74
N ASN A 106 -3.51 -16.73 -1.10
CA ASN A 106 -4.84 -17.29 -0.84
C ASN A 106 -5.20 -17.45 0.66
N SER A 107 -4.48 -16.87 1.59
CA SER A 107 -4.72 -17.06 3.01
C SER A 107 -4.80 -15.79 3.84
N VAL A 108 -3.91 -14.84 3.67
CA VAL A 108 -3.77 -13.66 4.53
C VAL A 108 -4.25 -12.40 3.82
N LEU A 109 -5.10 -11.63 4.48
CA LEU A 109 -5.50 -10.30 4.00
C LEU A 109 -4.33 -9.34 4.13
N TRP A 110 -3.92 -8.77 3.01
CA TRP A 110 -2.82 -7.84 2.96
C TRP A 110 -3.28 -6.39 3.09
N ASN A 111 -2.61 -5.62 3.93
CA ASN A 111 -2.99 -4.24 4.24
C ASN A 111 -2.18 -3.17 3.49
N GLY A 112 -1.26 -3.57 2.61
CA GLY A 112 -0.44 -2.63 1.84
C GLY A 112 -1.17 -1.96 0.68
N VAL A 113 -2.21 -2.62 0.13
CA VAL A 113 -3.16 -2.01 -0.83
C VAL A 113 -4.55 -2.50 -0.53
N PHE A 114 -5.46 -1.60 -0.26
CA PHE A 114 -6.89 -1.88 -0.09
C PHE A 114 -7.71 -0.62 -0.29
N GLY A 115 -8.99 -0.79 -0.56
CA GLY A 115 -9.92 0.33 -0.74
C GLY A 115 -11.18 0.18 0.10
N THR A 116 -11.77 1.29 0.53
CA THR A 116 -12.96 1.30 1.36
C THR A 116 -13.78 2.57 1.20
N GLN A 117 -15.04 2.52 1.59
CA GLN A 117 -15.85 3.72 1.81
C GLN A 117 -15.51 4.36 3.16
N ALA A 118 -15.68 5.67 3.25
CA ALA A 118 -15.58 6.38 4.53
C ALA A 118 -16.56 5.81 5.55
N HIS A 119 -16.14 5.78 6.81
CA HIS A 119 -16.94 5.30 7.94
C HIS A 119 -17.49 3.88 7.79
N SER A 120 -16.82 3.04 6.98
CA SER A 120 -17.24 1.63 6.86
C SER A 120 -17.13 0.92 8.22
N PRO A 121 -18.07 0.02 8.55
CA PRO A 121 -18.06 -0.67 9.84
C PRO A 121 -16.75 -1.41 10.14
N LEU A 122 -16.10 -1.96 9.11
CA LEU A 122 -14.80 -2.59 9.25
C LEU A 122 -13.71 -1.59 9.68
N MET A 123 -13.65 -0.41 9.03
CA MET A 123 -12.64 0.60 9.35
C MET A 123 -12.83 1.18 10.75
N VAL A 124 -14.08 1.40 11.17
CA VAL A 124 -14.43 1.82 12.54
C VAL A 124 -13.96 0.77 13.57
N GLU A 125 -14.23 -0.51 13.33
CA GLU A 125 -13.78 -1.58 14.22
C GLU A 125 -12.26 -1.72 14.25
N TRP A 126 -11.58 -1.60 13.10
CA TRP A 126 -10.12 -1.70 13.02
C TRP A 126 -9.46 -0.53 13.77
N LYS A 127 -9.93 0.71 13.55
CA LYS A 127 -9.48 1.91 14.29
C LYS A 127 -9.62 1.71 15.80
N ARG A 128 -10.81 1.30 16.26
CA ARG A 128 -11.07 1.02 17.67
C ARG A 128 -10.12 -0.02 18.27
N ARG A 129 -9.78 -1.08 17.52
CA ARG A 129 -8.84 -2.11 17.99
C ARG A 129 -7.41 -1.59 18.05
N ILE A 130 -6.98 -0.80 17.08
CA ILE A 130 -5.66 -0.13 17.11
C ILE A 130 -5.55 0.75 18.35
N GLU A 131 -6.54 1.64 18.60
CA GLU A 131 -6.56 2.51 19.76
C GLU A 131 -6.49 1.71 21.07
N ASN A 132 -7.29 0.67 21.21
CA ASN A 132 -7.30 -0.17 22.42
C ASN A 132 -5.97 -0.91 22.60
N THR A 133 -5.36 -1.40 21.53
CA THR A 133 -4.06 -2.09 21.57
C THR A 133 -2.97 -1.14 22.02
N LEU A 134 -2.94 0.07 21.48
CA LEU A 134 -1.91 1.05 21.80
C LEU A 134 -2.09 1.70 23.17
N LYS A 135 -3.33 1.86 23.68
CA LYS A 135 -3.60 2.34 25.04
C LYS A 135 -3.19 1.35 26.14
N ARG A 136 -3.33 0.05 25.88
CA ARG A 136 -3.10 -1.00 26.89
C ARG A 136 -1.66 -1.50 26.96
N ARG A 137 -0.81 -1.13 26.00
CA ARG A 137 0.48 -1.80 25.84
C ARG A 137 1.60 -1.21 26.69
N LYS A 138 2.20 -2.13 27.45
CA LYS A 138 3.54 -1.99 28.04
C LYS A 138 4.61 -2.78 27.27
N GLU A 139 4.22 -3.56 26.25
CA GLU A 139 5.08 -4.48 25.52
C GLU A 139 5.33 -4.05 24.07
N LYS A 140 6.35 -4.65 23.46
CA LYS A 140 6.78 -4.38 22.09
C LYS A 140 5.72 -4.83 21.07
N ILE A 141 5.36 -3.97 20.12
CA ILE A 141 4.39 -4.29 19.05
C ILE A 141 5.06 -5.22 18.03
N GLY A 142 4.40 -6.35 17.70
CA GLY A 142 4.82 -7.25 16.62
C GLY A 142 4.68 -6.60 15.24
N TRP A 143 5.48 -7.04 14.28
CA TRP A 143 5.58 -6.42 12.94
C TRP A 143 4.23 -6.27 12.23
N THR A 144 3.41 -7.32 12.20
CA THR A 144 2.10 -7.34 11.50
C THR A 144 0.91 -7.07 12.40
N GLN A 145 1.16 -6.77 13.68
CA GLN A 145 0.14 -6.80 14.71
C GLN A 145 -0.96 -5.75 14.58
N LEU A 146 -0.65 -4.55 14.07
CA LEU A 146 -1.65 -3.50 13.83
C LEU A 146 -2.29 -3.62 12.44
N GLY A 147 -1.60 -4.31 11.52
CA GLY A 147 -2.02 -4.57 10.14
C GLY A 147 -2.68 -5.94 9.97
N ASN A 148 -2.02 -6.81 9.18
CA ASN A 148 -2.56 -8.11 8.74
C ASN A 148 -3.08 -8.97 9.88
N THR A 149 -2.32 -9.13 10.97
CA THR A 149 -2.76 -9.95 12.13
C THR A 149 -4.05 -9.42 12.75
N MET A 150 -4.22 -8.10 12.83
CA MET A 150 -5.45 -7.51 13.36
C MET A 150 -6.62 -7.70 12.41
N LEU A 151 -6.40 -7.57 11.08
CA LEU A 151 -7.42 -7.82 10.07
C LEU A 151 -7.91 -9.28 10.11
N GLU A 152 -7.01 -10.26 10.15
CA GLU A 152 -7.36 -11.67 10.28
C GLU A 152 -8.19 -11.92 11.55
N ASN A 153 -7.77 -11.35 12.66
CA ASN A 153 -8.52 -11.46 13.92
C ASN A 153 -9.92 -10.81 13.84
N ILE A 154 -10.07 -9.71 13.09
CA ILE A 154 -11.40 -9.13 12.84
C ILE A 154 -12.22 -10.07 11.98
N LYS A 155 -11.66 -10.62 10.91
CA LYS A 155 -12.32 -11.54 9.98
C LYS A 155 -12.83 -12.79 10.70
N ASP A 156 -12.01 -13.40 11.55
CA ASP A 156 -12.39 -14.60 12.32
C ASP A 156 -13.53 -14.34 13.32
N ASN A 157 -13.52 -13.17 13.97
CA ASN A 157 -14.49 -12.86 15.01
C ASN A 157 -15.73 -12.10 14.51
N LYS A 158 -15.64 -11.41 13.39
CA LYS A 158 -16.70 -10.57 12.80
C LYS A 158 -16.69 -10.66 11.27
N PRO A 159 -16.85 -11.85 10.67
CA PRO A 159 -16.73 -12.07 9.23
C PRO A 159 -17.69 -11.19 8.42
N SER A 160 -18.89 -10.90 8.93
CA SER A 160 -19.88 -10.07 8.24
C SER A 160 -19.42 -8.64 7.95
N LEU A 161 -18.36 -8.14 8.61
CA LEU A 161 -17.77 -6.84 8.29
C LEU A 161 -17.09 -6.81 6.93
N PHE A 162 -16.82 -7.98 6.35
CA PHE A 162 -16.17 -8.12 5.05
C PHE A 162 -17.15 -8.36 3.89
N ASP A 163 -18.45 -8.52 4.14
CA ASP A 163 -19.47 -8.85 3.12
C ASP A 163 -19.57 -7.80 2.00
N TYR A 164 -19.12 -6.56 2.25
CA TYR A 164 -19.14 -5.47 1.26
C TYR A 164 -17.83 -5.34 0.46
N TYR A 165 -16.84 -6.19 0.75
CA TYR A 165 -15.52 -6.08 0.15
C TYR A 165 -15.31 -7.16 -0.91
N THR A 166 -14.83 -6.75 -2.08
CA THR A 166 -14.30 -7.67 -3.08
C THR A 166 -12.93 -8.16 -2.64
N ILE A 167 -12.74 -9.47 -2.63
CA ILE A 167 -11.45 -10.08 -2.29
C ILE A 167 -10.70 -10.41 -3.58
N LEU A 168 -9.63 -9.66 -3.84
CA LEU A 168 -8.77 -9.82 -5.00
C LEU A 168 -7.66 -10.82 -4.70
N LYS A 169 -7.33 -11.67 -5.67
CA LYS A 169 -6.22 -12.63 -5.53
C LYS A 169 -4.87 -11.93 -5.72
N GLY A 170 -3.95 -12.09 -4.77
CA GLY A 170 -2.68 -11.40 -4.76
C GLY A 170 -1.83 -11.60 -6.01
N LEU A 171 -1.67 -12.85 -6.48
CA LEU A 171 -0.92 -13.17 -7.69
C LEU A 171 -1.52 -12.61 -8.98
N ASP A 172 -2.83 -12.39 -9.02
CA ASP A 172 -3.51 -11.84 -10.19
C ASP A 172 -3.54 -10.31 -10.22
N THR A 173 -3.37 -9.65 -9.06
CA THR A 173 -3.58 -8.21 -8.92
C THR A 173 -2.38 -7.43 -8.37
N VAL A 174 -1.55 -8.04 -7.52
CA VAL A 174 -0.53 -7.32 -6.75
C VAL A 174 0.86 -7.85 -6.95
N TYR A 175 0.98 -9.17 -6.89
CA TYR A 175 2.27 -9.85 -6.97
C TYR A 175 2.30 -10.74 -8.20
N PRO A 176 2.79 -10.26 -9.35
CA PRO A 176 3.02 -11.14 -10.49
C PRO A 176 4.06 -12.22 -10.14
N VAL A 177 4.87 -11.95 -9.12
CA VAL A 177 5.91 -12.85 -8.58
C VAL A 177 5.89 -12.72 -7.06
N ASN A 178 6.07 -13.81 -6.33
CA ASN A 178 6.21 -13.78 -4.87
C ASN A 178 7.32 -12.82 -4.43
N TRP A 179 7.12 -12.13 -3.32
CA TRP A 179 8.00 -11.09 -2.80
C TRP A 179 9.45 -11.55 -2.57
N ASP A 180 9.67 -12.82 -2.19
CA ASP A 180 10.99 -13.42 -1.98
C ASP A 180 11.78 -13.61 -3.30
N LYS A 181 11.09 -13.77 -4.43
CA LYS A 181 11.66 -13.89 -5.77
C LYS A 181 11.63 -12.57 -6.56
N ALA A 182 10.93 -11.57 -6.06
CA ALA A 182 10.75 -10.30 -6.77
C ALA A 182 12.07 -9.61 -7.14
N PRO A 183 13.12 -9.54 -6.29
CA PRO A 183 14.39 -8.95 -6.70
C PRO A 183 15.03 -9.67 -7.87
N GLU A 184 15.05 -11.01 -7.89
CA GLU A 184 15.60 -11.79 -8.98
C GLU A 184 14.84 -11.53 -10.29
N GLU A 185 13.51 -11.60 -10.25
CA GLU A 185 12.66 -11.45 -11.42
C GLU A 185 12.63 -10.00 -11.95
N PHE A 186 12.67 -9.01 -11.09
CA PHE A 186 12.56 -7.60 -11.49
C PHE A 186 13.91 -6.91 -11.72
N LEU A 187 15.02 -7.37 -11.12
CA LEU A 187 16.33 -6.72 -11.20
C LEU A 187 17.43 -7.53 -11.87
N HIS A 188 17.35 -8.87 -11.82
CA HIS A 188 18.46 -9.73 -12.28
C HIS A 188 18.17 -10.47 -13.59
N LYS A 189 16.96 -10.32 -14.15
CA LYS A 189 16.61 -10.84 -15.48
C LYS A 189 16.58 -9.74 -16.53
N ASP A 190 16.85 -10.11 -17.79
CA ASP A 190 16.69 -9.19 -18.92
C ASP A 190 15.20 -8.79 -19.06
N TYR A 191 14.97 -7.53 -19.43
CA TYR A 191 13.62 -6.96 -19.59
C TYR A 191 12.75 -7.70 -20.62
N ILE A 192 13.35 -8.50 -21.52
CA ILE A 192 12.64 -9.30 -22.53
C ILE A 192 11.64 -10.29 -21.89
N HIS A 193 11.87 -10.68 -20.65
CA HIS A 193 11.00 -11.61 -19.92
C HIS A 193 9.82 -10.98 -19.20
N TYR A 194 9.68 -9.65 -19.24
CA TYR A 194 8.65 -8.95 -18.48
C TYR A 194 7.20 -9.33 -18.89
N SER A 195 6.96 -9.66 -20.19
CA SER A 195 5.64 -10.05 -20.68
C SER A 195 5.08 -11.29 -19.99
N ASN A 196 5.94 -12.10 -19.40
CA ASN A 196 5.55 -13.27 -18.63
C ASN A 196 5.24 -12.95 -17.15
N LEU A 197 5.56 -11.73 -16.71
CA LEU A 197 5.41 -11.30 -15.31
C LEU A 197 4.09 -10.58 -15.03
N THR A 198 3.41 -10.10 -16.08
CA THR A 198 2.12 -9.42 -15.92
C THR A 198 0.99 -10.22 -16.53
N ARG A 199 -0.19 -10.03 -15.97
CA ARG A 199 -1.44 -10.57 -16.48
C ARG A 199 -2.23 -9.47 -17.17
N ASP A 200 -3.25 -9.82 -17.96
CA ASP A 200 -4.10 -8.91 -18.72
C ASP A 200 -4.75 -7.81 -17.86
N TYR A 201 -5.02 -8.13 -16.59
CA TYR A 201 -5.53 -7.17 -15.62
C TYR A 201 -4.66 -7.17 -14.37
N GLN A 202 -3.79 -6.18 -14.26
CA GLN A 202 -2.93 -5.96 -13.11
C GLN A 202 -2.92 -4.46 -12.76
N PRO A 203 -3.79 -4.00 -11.87
CA PRO A 203 -3.96 -2.58 -11.57
C PRO A 203 -2.76 -1.96 -10.86
N PHE A 204 -1.97 -2.76 -10.15
CA PHE A 204 -0.78 -2.31 -9.44
C PHE A 204 0.20 -3.45 -9.19
N ILE A 205 1.46 -3.09 -8.93
CA ILE A 205 2.54 -4.02 -8.58
C ILE A 205 3.21 -3.49 -7.33
N VAL A 206 3.27 -4.30 -6.28
CA VAL A 206 3.97 -3.94 -5.05
C VAL A 206 5.37 -4.51 -5.07
N LEU A 207 6.34 -3.66 -4.75
CA LEU A 207 7.75 -4.03 -4.86
C LEU A 207 8.37 -4.54 -3.56
N VAL A 208 7.76 -4.26 -2.41
CA VAL A 208 8.33 -4.58 -1.08
C VAL A 208 9.72 -3.94 -0.91
N ASN A 209 9.75 -2.63 -0.68
CA ASN A 209 10.98 -1.80 -0.67
C ASN A 209 12.18 -2.40 0.09
N SER A 210 11.93 -3.18 1.15
CA SER A 210 12.99 -3.79 1.96
C SER A 210 13.88 -4.77 1.20
N VAL A 211 13.43 -5.31 0.06
CA VAL A 211 14.20 -6.26 -0.77
C VAL A 211 14.98 -5.58 -1.89
N TYR A 212 14.73 -4.28 -2.17
CA TYR A 212 15.42 -3.51 -3.21
C TYR A 212 16.57 -2.66 -2.67
N LYS A 213 17.29 -3.15 -1.68
CA LYS A 213 18.39 -2.42 -1.01
C LYS A 213 19.47 -1.94 -1.97
N GLU A 214 19.76 -2.69 -3.02
CA GLU A 214 20.77 -2.35 -4.02
C GLU A 214 20.42 -1.12 -4.89
N LEU A 215 19.14 -0.68 -4.85
CA LEU A 215 18.70 0.53 -5.54
C LEU A 215 18.70 1.77 -4.63
N GLN A 216 18.89 1.62 -3.32
CA GLN A 216 18.77 2.73 -2.37
C GLN A 216 19.83 3.81 -2.58
N ASP A 217 21.04 3.40 -2.98
CA ASP A 217 22.17 4.31 -3.22
C ASP A 217 22.28 4.78 -4.68
N LYS A 218 21.38 4.30 -5.57
CA LYS A 218 21.38 4.72 -6.98
C LYS A 218 20.61 6.01 -7.17
N SER A 219 21.13 6.86 -8.04
CA SER A 219 20.42 8.03 -8.51
C SER A 219 19.23 7.64 -9.42
N TYR A 220 18.32 8.57 -9.59
CA TYR A 220 17.17 8.46 -10.49
C TYR A 220 17.58 8.02 -11.90
N GLN A 221 18.65 8.67 -12.47
CA GLN A 221 19.13 8.37 -13.80
C GLN A 221 19.81 7.00 -13.90
N GLU A 222 20.50 6.56 -12.85
CA GLU A 222 21.10 5.22 -12.82
C GLU A 222 20.06 4.13 -12.80
N ILE A 223 18.96 4.31 -12.02
CA ILE A 223 17.85 3.35 -12.02
C ILE A 223 17.22 3.25 -13.40
N LEU A 224 16.90 4.38 -14.05
CA LEU A 224 16.26 4.39 -15.36
C LEU A 224 17.13 3.83 -16.51
N LYS A 225 18.45 3.73 -16.31
CA LYS A 225 19.36 3.11 -17.29
C LYS A 225 19.47 1.59 -17.15
N LEU A 226 18.92 1.01 -16.09
CA LEU A 226 18.93 -0.44 -15.94
C LEU A 226 18.04 -1.09 -17.00
N ARG A 227 18.56 -2.18 -17.61
CA ARG A 227 17.81 -2.98 -18.61
C ARG A 227 17.12 -4.16 -17.92
N VAL A 228 16.20 -3.86 -17.01
CA VAL A 228 15.56 -4.84 -16.15
C VAL A 228 14.03 -4.67 -16.18
N PRO A 229 13.25 -5.71 -15.86
CA PRO A 229 11.79 -5.65 -15.87
C PRO A 229 11.20 -4.51 -15.02
N LEU A 230 11.78 -4.20 -13.87
CA LEU A 230 11.34 -3.08 -13.03
C LEU A 230 11.25 -1.77 -13.81
N VAL A 231 12.32 -1.43 -14.57
CA VAL A 231 12.39 -0.17 -15.33
C VAL A 231 11.37 -0.17 -16.46
N TYR A 232 11.13 -1.32 -17.08
CA TYR A 232 10.09 -1.45 -18.08
C TYR A 232 8.71 -1.15 -17.50
N PHE A 233 8.38 -1.69 -16.32
CA PHE A 233 7.10 -1.38 -15.64
C PHE A 233 6.98 0.09 -15.30
N LEU A 234 8.06 0.72 -14.83
CA LEU A 234 8.08 2.16 -14.56
C LEU A 234 7.77 2.96 -15.82
N PHE A 235 8.42 2.66 -16.96
CA PHE A 235 8.18 3.37 -18.22
C PHE A 235 6.79 3.16 -18.80
N ASN A 236 6.23 1.96 -18.71
CA ASN A 236 4.86 1.71 -19.19
C ASN A 236 3.78 2.29 -18.27
N SER A 237 4.15 2.70 -17.09
CA SER A 237 3.27 3.36 -16.13
C SER A 237 3.46 4.88 -16.09
N LEU A 238 4.45 5.42 -16.79
CA LEU A 238 4.64 6.85 -17.03
C LEU A 238 3.93 7.29 -18.32
#